data_3022abfa5736a713767dd9012a5fe704
#
_entry.id   3022abfa5736a713767dd9012a5fe704
#
_cell.length_a   1.000
_cell.length_b   1.000
_cell.length_c   1.000
_cell.angle_alpha   90.00
_cell.angle_beta   90.00
_cell.angle_gamma   90.00
#
_symmetry.space_group_name_H-M   'P 1'
#
loop_
_entity.id
_entity.type
_entity.pdbx_description
1 polymer ?
#
loop_
_entity_poly.entity_id
_entity_poly.type
_entity_poly.pdbx_seq_one_letter_code
_entity_poly.pdbx_strand_id
1 'polypeptide(L)'
;MIKLKDLLKEEVLPSVLYHSVTSEIARDFVMKNGIKADRVNMVYLSEKPITTAPYKYSFKVKVPDQNKLWDWRDIWSDGDDKAYDPNNPYYIYEGDIPKQFVTPV
;
A
#
# COMPACT_ATOMS: atom_id res chain seq x y z
N MET A 1 -1.84 24.35 14.94
CA MET A 1 -0.53 24.03 15.55
C MET A 1 -0.14 22.60 15.24
N ILE A 2 1.06 22.41 14.78
CA ILE A 2 1.58 21.07 14.56
C ILE A 2 1.94 20.48 15.92
N LYS A 3 1.40 19.31 16.18
CA LYS A 3 1.68 18.63 17.43
C LYS A 3 2.94 17.80 17.28
N LEU A 4 3.65 17.65 18.37
CA LEU A 4 4.88 16.89 18.38
C LEU A 4 4.68 15.47 17.84
N LYS A 5 3.59 14.83 18.22
CA LYS A 5 3.33 13.48 17.72
C LYS A 5 3.10 13.43 16.21
N ASP A 6 2.57 14.50 15.63
CA ASP A 6 2.36 14.55 14.19
C ASP A 6 3.70 14.65 13.46
N LEU A 7 4.62 15.41 13.99
CA LEU A 7 5.97 15.48 13.45
C LEU A 7 6.66 14.12 13.51
N LEU A 8 6.56 13.45 14.65
CA LEU A 8 7.16 12.14 14.81
C LEU A 8 6.53 11.11 13.87
N LYS A 9 5.22 11.18 13.73
CA LYS A 9 4.49 10.27 12.90
C LYS A 9 4.85 10.41 11.42
N GLU A 10 5.00 11.62 10.96
CA GLU A 10 5.35 11.88 9.56
C GLU A 10 6.69 11.27 9.17
N GLU A 11 7.59 11.19 10.13
CA GLU A 11 8.93 10.68 9.88
C GLU A 11 8.98 9.17 9.71
N VAL A 12 7.89 8.49 10.09
CA VAL A 12 7.89 7.01 10.09
C VAL A 12 7.10 6.39 8.97
N LEU A 13 6.48 7.17 8.10
CA LEU A 13 5.79 6.60 6.95
C LEU A 13 6.82 6.03 5.98
N PRO A 14 6.65 4.77 5.56
CA PRO A 14 7.63 4.13 4.70
C PRO A 14 7.63 4.72 3.30
N SER A 15 8.79 4.68 2.66
CA SER A 15 8.96 5.10 1.27
C SER A 15 8.85 3.95 0.29
N VAL A 16 8.93 2.73 0.79
CA VAL A 16 8.86 1.51 -0.01
C VAL A 16 7.85 0.57 0.64
N LEU A 17 6.89 0.12 -0.16
CA LEU A 17 5.86 -0.81 0.27
C LEU A 17 5.65 -1.86 -0.81
N TYR A 18 4.70 -2.76 -0.59
CA TYR A 18 4.44 -3.86 -1.50
C TYR A 18 2.97 -3.94 -1.84
N HIS A 19 2.71 -4.29 -3.10
CA HIS A 19 1.35 -4.57 -3.58
C HIS A 19 1.31 -6.02 -4.04
N SER A 20 0.36 -6.78 -3.53
CA SER A 20 0.22 -8.20 -3.83
C SER A 20 -1.05 -8.46 -4.61
N VAL A 21 -0.95 -9.34 -5.60
CA VAL A 21 -2.07 -9.70 -6.46
C VAL A 21 -2.26 -11.21 -6.50
N THR A 22 -3.45 -11.62 -6.92
CA THR A 22 -3.87 -13.02 -6.81
C THR A 22 -3.78 -13.79 -8.12
N SER A 23 -3.61 -13.10 -9.25
CA SER A 23 -3.65 -13.76 -10.56
C SER A 23 -2.57 -13.24 -11.49
N GLU A 24 -2.26 -14.07 -12.48
CA GLU A 24 -1.32 -13.72 -13.54
C GLU A 24 -1.85 -12.55 -14.39
N ILE A 25 -3.15 -12.51 -14.60
CA ILE A 25 -3.78 -11.42 -15.36
C ILE A 25 -3.59 -10.10 -14.64
N ALA A 26 -3.80 -10.09 -13.32
CA ALA A 26 -3.59 -8.89 -12.50
C ALA A 26 -2.12 -8.48 -12.51
N ARG A 27 -1.20 -9.46 -12.42
CA ARG A 27 0.23 -9.18 -12.50
C ARG A 27 0.59 -8.50 -13.82
N ASP A 28 0.13 -9.05 -14.93
CA ASP A 28 0.44 -8.51 -16.25
C ASP A 28 -0.13 -7.11 -16.43
N PHE A 29 -1.33 -6.88 -15.90
CA PHE A 29 -1.94 -5.57 -15.95
C PHE A 29 -1.08 -4.53 -15.21
N VAL A 30 -0.60 -4.86 -14.02
CA VAL A 30 0.24 -3.96 -13.21
C VAL A 30 1.55 -3.66 -13.92
N MET A 31 2.17 -4.68 -14.50
CA MET A 31 3.43 -4.50 -15.21
C MET A 31 3.29 -3.58 -16.41
N LYS A 32 2.15 -3.60 -17.06
CA LYS A 32 1.90 -2.79 -18.23
C LYS A 32 1.42 -1.37 -17.90
N ASN A 33 0.58 -1.24 -16.89
CA ASN A 33 -0.18 -0.02 -16.64
C ASN A 33 0.10 0.64 -15.29
N GLY A 34 0.89 0.00 -14.43
CA GLY A 34 0.99 0.43 -13.04
C GLY A 34 -0.18 -0.06 -12.22
N ILE A 35 -0.30 0.43 -11.00
CA ILE A 35 -1.36 0.03 -10.09
C ILE A 35 -2.48 1.06 -10.16
N LYS A 36 -3.66 0.59 -10.52
CA LYS A 36 -4.85 1.45 -10.61
C LYS A 36 -5.61 1.43 -9.30
N ALA A 37 -5.99 2.61 -8.84
CA ALA A 37 -6.81 2.75 -7.65
C ALA A 37 -8.21 2.16 -7.90
N ASP A 38 -8.85 1.74 -6.82
CA ASP A 38 -10.20 1.21 -6.88
C ASP A 38 -11.24 2.34 -7.00
N ARG A 39 -12.51 1.99 -6.83
CA ARG A 39 -13.61 2.95 -6.99
C ARG A 39 -13.57 4.12 -6.02
N VAL A 40 -12.91 3.92 -4.89
CA VAL A 40 -12.77 4.97 -3.87
C VAL A 40 -11.39 5.62 -3.93
N ASN A 41 -10.71 5.45 -5.03
CA ASN A 41 -9.41 6.06 -5.33
C ASN A 41 -8.30 5.61 -4.39
N MET A 42 -8.32 4.34 -4.00
CA MET A 42 -7.36 3.77 -3.05
C MET A 42 -6.59 2.60 -3.63
N VAL A 43 -5.31 2.52 -3.28
CA VAL A 43 -4.45 1.37 -3.55
C VAL A 43 -3.99 0.81 -2.20
N TYR A 44 -4.14 -0.48 -2.01
CA TYR A 44 -3.78 -1.13 -0.75
C TYR A 44 -2.37 -1.67 -0.85
N LEU A 45 -1.54 -1.30 0.11
CA LEU A 45 -0.14 -1.67 0.17
C LEU A 45 0.16 -2.31 1.52
N SER A 46 1.22 -3.09 1.58
CA SER A 46 1.68 -3.69 2.82
C SER A 46 3.18 -3.48 3.01
N GLU A 47 3.64 -3.57 4.24
CA GLU A 47 5.05 -3.37 4.56
C GLU A 47 5.93 -4.48 3.97
N LYS A 48 5.37 -5.68 3.85
CA LYS A 48 6.04 -6.85 3.29
C LYS A 48 5.16 -7.49 2.24
N PRO A 49 5.73 -8.24 1.29
CA PRO A 49 4.92 -9.01 0.35
C PRO A 49 4.00 -9.97 1.10
N ILE A 50 2.78 -10.10 0.60
CA ILE A 50 1.84 -11.09 1.15
C ILE A 50 2.09 -12.41 0.41
N THR A 51 2.50 -13.43 1.15
CA THR A 51 2.87 -14.72 0.57
C THR A 51 1.85 -15.81 0.81
N THR A 52 0.81 -15.51 1.58
CA THR A 52 -0.25 -16.48 1.87
C THR A 52 -1.30 -16.47 0.77
N ALA A 53 -1.87 -17.66 0.51
CA ALA A 53 -2.95 -17.79 -0.47
C ALA A 53 -4.10 -16.82 -0.11
N PRO A 54 -4.78 -16.22 -1.08
CA PRO A 54 -4.68 -16.47 -2.52
C PRO A 54 -3.64 -15.62 -3.27
N TYR A 55 -2.80 -14.88 -2.57
CA TYR A 55 -1.82 -14.00 -3.21
C TYR A 55 -0.68 -14.81 -3.78
N LYS A 56 -0.30 -14.50 -5.02
CA LYS A 56 0.73 -15.24 -5.76
C LYS A 56 1.88 -14.38 -6.24
N TYR A 57 1.64 -13.10 -6.46
CA TYR A 57 2.62 -12.20 -7.02
C TYR A 57 2.67 -10.91 -6.23
N SER A 58 3.86 -10.36 -6.07
CA SER A 58 4.05 -9.11 -5.34
C SER A 58 4.91 -8.15 -6.14
N PHE A 59 4.70 -6.87 -5.90
CA PHE A 59 5.46 -5.79 -6.50
C PHE A 59 6.02 -4.90 -5.42
N LYS A 60 7.26 -4.49 -5.60
CA LYS A 60 7.87 -3.47 -4.78
C LYS A 60 7.41 -2.11 -5.31
N VAL A 61 6.89 -1.28 -4.43
CA VAL A 61 6.34 0.02 -4.78
C VAL A 61 7.16 1.11 -4.10
N LYS A 62 7.69 2.00 -4.91
CA LYS A 62 8.31 3.21 -4.40
C LYS A 62 7.19 4.25 -4.31
N VAL A 63 6.89 4.70 -3.09
CA VAL A 63 5.76 5.59 -2.86
C VAL A 63 5.99 6.92 -3.58
N PRO A 64 5.15 7.28 -4.55
CA PRO A 64 5.39 8.49 -5.35
C PRO A 64 5.20 9.79 -4.57
N ASP A 65 4.23 9.81 -3.68
CA ASP A 65 3.91 11.03 -2.93
C ASP A 65 3.51 10.64 -1.51
N GLN A 66 4.38 10.93 -0.57
CA GLN A 66 4.16 10.59 0.83
C GLN A 66 2.93 11.26 1.42
N ASN A 67 2.51 12.39 0.87
CA ASN A 67 1.32 13.10 1.34
C ASN A 67 0.02 12.37 1.00
N LYS A 68 0.08 11.41 0.10
CA LYS A 68 -1.06 10.60 -0.29
C LYS A 68 -1.07 9.22 0.37
N LEU A 69 -0.11 8.97 1.24
CA LEU A 69 0.00 7.70 1.94
C LEU A 69 -0.62 7.81 3.33
N TRP A 70 -1.45 6.83 3.68
CA TRP A 70 -2.16 6.77 4.96
C TRP A 70 -1.92 5.43 5.62
N ASP A 71 -1.73 5.45 6.93
CA ASP A 71 -1.75 4.23 7.71
C ASP A 71 -3.18 3.68 7.71
N TRP A 72 -3.32 2.38 7.51
CA TRP A 72 -4.62 1.71 7.53
C TRP A 72 -5.46 2.10 8.75
N ARG A 73 -4.83 2.15 9.91
CA ARG A 73 -5.52 2.43 11.17
C ARG A 73 -6.06 3.85 11.28
N ASP A 74 -5.46 4.78 10.56
CA ASP A 74 -5.92 6.16 10.57
C ASP A 74 -7.24 6.31 9.81
N ILE A 75 -7.50 5.42 8.88
CA ILE A 75 -8.72 5.44 8.07
C ILE A 75 -9.80 4.57 8.69
N TRP A 76 -9.41 3.45 9.27
CA TRP A 76 -10.34 2.45 9.80
C TRP A 76 -10.24 2.36 11.32
N SER A 77 -10.31 3.50 11.97
CA SER A 77 -10.02 3.60 13.40
C SER A 77 -11.07 2.97 14.31
N ASP A 78 -12.28 2.80 13.84
CA ASP A 78 -13.31 2.09 14.62
C ASP A 78 -13.23 0.59 14.43
N GLY A 79 -12.25 0.21 13.82
CA GLY A 79 -11.61 -0.96 13.60
C GLY A 79 -12.30 -2.25 13.62
N ASP A 80 -12.57 -2.64 12.51
CA ASP A 80 -12.56 -4.04 12.28
C ASP A 80 -11.09 -4.47 12.14
N ASP A 81 -10.46 -4.69 13.27
CA ASP A 81 -9.03 -5.04 13.31
C ASP A 81 -8.75 -6.43 12.79
N LYS A 82 -9.76 -7.17 12.39
CA LYS A 82 -9.59 -8.56 11.97
C LYS A 82 -8.71 -8.71 10.75
N ALA A 83 -8.71 -7.71 9.90
CA ALA A 83 -7.90 -7.74 8.69
C ALA A 83 -6.50 -7.17 8.90
N TYR A 84 -6.24 -6.57 10.05
CA TYR A 84 -4.95 -5.95 10.32
C TYR A 84 -3.97 -6.99 10.86
N ASP A 85 -2.83 -7.10 10.22
CA ASP A 85 -1.73 -7.94 10.67
C ASP A 85 -0.61 -7.05 11.20
N PRO A 86 -0.35 -7.02 12.52
CA PRO A 86 0.71 -6.20 13.07
C PRO A 86 2.11 -6.61 12.58
N ASN A 87 2.25 -7.84 12.09
CA ASN A 87 3.52 -8.30 11.52
C ASN A 87 3.71 -7.85 10.08
N ASN A 88 2.65 -7.38 9.44
CA ASN A 88 2.69 -6.87 8.08
C ASN A 88 1.70 -5.72 7.96
N PRO A 89 2.03 -4.55 8.51
CA PRO A 89 1.13 -3.40 8.52
C PRO A 89 0.69 -2.99 7.12
N TYR A 90 -0.56 -2.56 7.03
CA TYR A 90 -1.15 -2.11 5.77
C TYR A 90 -1.18 -0.60 5.69
N TYR A 91 -1.06 -0.12 4.47
CA TYR A 91 -1.15 1.29 4.15
C TYR A 91 -2.06 1.48 2.95
N ILE A 92 -2.58 2.68 2.80
CA ILE A 92 -3.43 3.05 1.67
C ILE A 92 -2.79 4.22 0.97
N TYR A 93 -2.61 4.08 -0.34
CA TYR A 93 -2.16 5.16 -1.18
C TYR A 93 -3.36 5.72 -1.95
N GLU A 94 -3.52 7.03 -1.93
CA GLU A 94 -4.63 7.71 -2.56
C GLU A 94 -4.27 8.04 -4.01
N GLY A 95 -4.90 7.36 -4.95
CA GLY A 95 -4.65 7.55 -6.37
C GLY A 95 -3.89 6.41 -7.01
N ASP A 96 -3.74 6.50 -8.33
CA ASP A 96 -3.01 5.52 -9.12
C ASP A 96 -1.51 5.62 -8.86
N ILE A 97 -0.82 4.49 -8.99
CA ILE A 97 0.63 4.44 -8.89
C ILE A 97 1.20 4.12 -10.27
N PRO A 98 1.91 5.06 -10.90
CA PRO A 98 2.49 4.82 -12.22
C PRO A 98 3.48 3.67 -12.23
N LYS A 99 3.58 2.99 -13.36
CA LYS A 99 4.40 1.77 -13.47
C LYS A 99 5.88 1.99 -13.21
N GLN A 100 6.39 3.20 -13.43
CA GLN A 100 7.80 3.48 -13.15
C GLN A 100 8.16 3.40 -11.67
N PHE A 101 7.17 3.41 -10.80
CA PHE A 101 7.37 3.25 -9.36
C PHE A 101 7.18 1.81 -8.88
N VAL A 102 6.92 0.89 -9.81
CA VAL A 102 6.54 -0.49 -9.49
C VAL A 102 7.55 -1.45 -10.10
N THR A 103 8.07 -2.36 -9.26
CA THR A 103 9.03 -3.37 -9.71
C THR A 103 8.56 -4.75 -9.24
N PRO A 104 8.56 -5.76 -10.11
CA PRO A 104 8.23 -7.12 -9.68
C PRO A 104 9.22 -7.63 -8.65
N VAL A 105 8.70 -8.39 -7.72
CA VAL A 105 9.53 -9.06 -6.70
C VAL A 105 9.90 -10.45 -7.15
#